data_a4cf794bb60fc707cb07f3394cb2b2d0
#
_entry.id   a4cf794bb60fc707cb07f3394cb2b2d0
#
_cell.length_a   1.000
_cell.length_b   1.000
_cell.length_c   1.000
_cell.angle_alpha   90.00
_cell.angle_beta   90.00
_cell.angle_gamma   90.00
#
_symmetry.space_group_name_H-M   'P 1'
#
loop_
_entity.id
_entity.type
_entity.pdbx_description
1 polymer ?
#
loop_
_entity_poly.entity_id
_entity_poly.type
_entity_poly.pdbx_seq_one_letter_code
_entity_poly.pdbx_strand_id
1 'polypeptide(L)'
;MDRKENLIRVITFNNPDHVPWFLTMKSDDPYDEGAFQRLPYVGAFPPREGGRDIWGIEWQASDTRLMLPYPVKHPLADLSALDDYFWPDPDDQRLLEPVKREMDPSRLMLGTHGLTLMERAHSLMGMENLFLALMTDSNRVKLLLRKIADFQIRMAEHFVRLGVDGAWFSDDYGSQSSMLISPAAFREFFKPLLAEIIQVYKRAGLFVFFHSCGHVEPIVPDIIEIGADVLHPVQKRANDQVRLKREYGDQIVFAGGMDTQYTLTRGTPEEVRAEALEQIAELGQGGGYIAGPENWPPFPSQNAEAFATTVRQYGKYPLRRELRDLAQKREGTR
;
A
#
# COMPACT_ATOMS: atom_id res chain seq x y z
N MET A 1 -15.97 -21.02 -4.28
CA MET A 1 -14.97 -20.21 -5.05
C MET A 1 -13.66 -20.26 -4.29
N ASP A 2 -12.52 -20.32 -4.97
CA ASP A 2 -11.26 -20.20 -4.28
C ASP A 2 -10.95 -18.73 -3.91
N ARG A 3 -10.01 -18.52 -3.00
CA ARG A 3 -9.70 -17.19 -2.43
C ARG A 3 -9.11 -16.21 -3.45
N LYS A 4 -8.28 -16.69 -4.40
CA LYS A 4 -7.69 -15.86 -5.46
C LYS A 4 -8.78 -15.40 -6.43
N GLU A 5 -9.65 -16.29 -6.86
CA GLU A 5 -10.78 -15.97 -7.74
C GLU A 5 -11.74 -14.98 -7.08
N ASN A 6 -12.06 -15.18 -5.78
CA ASN A 6 -12.90 -14.24 -5.04
C ASN A 6 -12.28 -12.84 -4.99
N LEU A 7 -10.96 -12.73 -4.71
CA LEU A 7 -10.26 -11.46 -4.70
C LEU A 7 -10.28 -10.78 -6.08
N ILE A 8 -10.05 -11.52 -7.16
CA ILE A 8 -10.15 -11.00 -8.52
C ILE A 8 -11.55 -10.44 -8.79
N ARG A 9 -12.60 -11.13 -8.36
CA ARG A 9 -13.98 -10.64 -8.50
C ARG A 9 -14.25 -9.39 -7.68
N VAL A 10 -13.63 -9.23 -6.50
CA VAL A 10 -13.71 -7.99 -5.73
C VAL A 10 -13.04 -6.85 -6.50
N ILE A 11 -11.83 -7.08 -7.04
CA ILE A 11 -11.09 -6.05 -7.77
C ILE A 11 -11.80 -5.64 -9.06
N THR A 12 -12.48 -6.60 -9.72
CA THR A 12 -13.21 -6.36 -10.98
C THR A 12 -14.70 -6.07 -10.79
N PHE A 13 -15.17 -5.91 -9.56
CA PHE A 13 -16.57 -5.67 -9.21
C PHE A 13 -17.53 -6.71 -9.80
N ASN A 14 -17.10 -7.97 -9.93
CA ASN A 14 -17.80 -9.05 -10.59
C ASN A 14 -18.36 -10.10 -9.62
N ASN A 15 -19.42 -9.74 -8.86
CA ASN A 15 -20.17 -10.64 -7.98
C ASN A 15 -19.28 -11.53 -7.09
N PRO A 16 -18.48 -10.94 -6.16
CA PRO A 16 -17.69 -11.72 -5.22
C PRO A 16 -18.58 -12.50 -4.24
N ASP A 17 -18.06 -13.60 -3.68
CA ASP A 17 -18.76 -14.38 -2.66
C ASP A 17 -18.74 -13.73 -1.29
N HIS A 18 -17.65 -13.06 -0.97
CA HIS A 18 -17.43 -12.46 0.35
C HIS A 18 -16.38 -11.34 0.31
N VAL A 19 -16.34 -10.55 1.38
CA VAL A 19 -15.26 -9.58 1.66
C VAL A 19 -13.98 -10.35 1.96
N PRO A 20 -12.93 -10.29 1.11
CA PRO A 20 -11.63 -10.88 1.43
C PRO A 20 -10.99 -10.13 2.61
N TRP A 21 -10.06 -10.81 3.29
CA TRP A 21 -9.34 -10.15 4.39
C TRP A 21 -7.87 -10.56 4.46
N PHE A 22 -7.09 -9.70 5.09
CA PHE A 22 -5.68 -9.95 5.40
C PHE A 22 -5.33 -9.34 6.76
N LEU A 23 -4.26 -9.84 7.39
CA LEU A 23 -3.69 -9.26 8.60
C LEU A 23 -2.20 -8.96 8.46
N THR A 24 -1.40 -9.95 8.11
CA THR A 24 0.06 -9.76 8.00
C THR A 24 0.59 -9.96 6.58
N MET A 25 -0.24 -10.48 5.68
CA MET A 25 0.11 -10.91 4.32
C MET A 25 1.23 -11.97 4.28
N LYS A 26 1.46 -12.65 5.40
CA LYS A 26 2.38 -13.77 5.48
C LYS A 26 1.67 -15.07 5.14
N SER A 27 2.40 -15.99 4.52
CA SER A 27 1.85 -17.27 4.07
C SER A 27 1.43 -18.20 5.20
N ASP A 28 2.02 -18.04 6.35
CA ASP A 28 1.86 -18.89 7.55
C ASP A 28 1.00 -18.26 8.65
N ASP A 29 0.41 -17.09 8.41
CA ASP A 29 -0.48 -16.47 9.38
C ASP A 29 -1.85 -17.17 9.39
N PRO A 30 -2.24 -17.84 10.49
CA PRO A 30 -3.49 -18.59 10.58
C PRO A 30 -4.75 -17.70 10.55
N TYR A 31 -4.59 -16.41 10.76
CA TYR A 31 -5.68 -15.43 10.75
C TYR A 31 -5.81 -14.68 9.43
N ASP A 32 -4.86 -14.87 8.50
CA ASP A 32 -4.91 -14.31 7.15
C ASP A 32 -5.71 -15.23 6.20
N GLU A 33 -6.52 -14.66 5.31
CA GLU A 33 -7.18 -15.47 4.28
C GLU A 33 -6.17 -15.98 3.26
N GLY A 34 -5.09 -15.22 3.05
CA GLY A 34 -4.02 -15.58 2.13
C GLY A 34 -4.42 -15.51 0.67
N ALA A 35 -5.33 -14.62 0.30
CA ALA A 35 -5.78 -14.44 -1.07
C ALA A 35 -4.71 -13.84 -1.99
N PHE A 36 -3.78 -13.07 -1.44
CA PHE A 36 -2.65 -12.48 -2.18
C PHE A 36 -1.35 -12.54 -1.39
N GLN A 37 -0.25 -12.28 -2.08
CA GLN A 37 1.08 -12.16 -1.50
C GLN A 37 1.84 -11.00 -2.13
N ARG A 38 2.71 -10.37 -1.35
CA ARG A 38 3.65 -9.36 -1.82
C ARG A 38 5.02 -9.99 -2.04
N LEU A 39 5.62 -9.67 -3.17
CA LEU A 39 6.91 -10.22 -3.62
C LEU A 39 7.92 -9.06 -3.77
N PRO A 40 8.58 -8.61 -2.68
CA PRO A 40 9.56 -7.54 -2.77
C PRO A 40 10.88 -8.03 -3.38
N TYR A 41 11.48 -7.21 -4.26
CA TYR A 41 12.86 -7.41 -4.72
C TYR A 41 13.85 -7.01 -3.60
N VAL A 42 15.11 -7.44 -3.71
CA VAL A 42 16.17 -7.03 -2.76
C VAL A 42 16.37 -5.51 -2.83
N GLY A 43 16.19 -4.82 -1.72
CA GLY A 43 16.29 -3.35 -1.63
C GLY A 43 14.99 -2.61 -1.91
N ALA A 44 13.85 -3.31 -2.09
CA ALA A 44 12.53 -2.68 -2.11
C ALA A 44 12.26 -1.96 -0.78
N PHE A 45 12.58 -2.62 0.31
CA PHE A 45 12.47 -2.09 1.69
C PHE A 45 13.84 -1.99 2.36
N PRO A 46 13.93 -1.23 3.48
CA PRO A 46 15.15 -1.16 4.29
C PRO A 46 15.54 -2.55 4.84
N PRO A 47 16.85 -2.83 5.00
CA PRO A 47 17.30 -4.04 5.68
C PRO A 47 16.88 -4.01 7.16
N ARG A 48 16.15 -5.04 7.63
CA ARG A 48 15.55 -5.07 8.98
C ARG A 48 16.56 -4.88 10.11
N GLU A 49 17.76 -5.43 9.95
CA GLU A 49 18.84 -5.34 10.93
C GLU A 49 19.65 -4.02 10.80
N GLY A 50 19.20 -3.10 9.96
CA GLY A 50 19.95 -1.89 9.62
C GLY A 50 21.10 -2.19 8.65
N GLY A 51 22.02 -1.22 8.52
CA GLY A 51 23.14 -1.32 7.59
C GLY A 51 22.91 -0.58 6.28
N ARG A 52 23.78 -0.82 5.30
CA ARG A 52 23.74 -0.14 4.00
C ARG A 52 22.94 -0.96 2.99
N ASP A 53 21.97 -0.31 2.35
CA ASP A 53 21.18 -0.94 1.28
C ASP A 53 21.84 -0.81 -0.12
N ILE A 54 21.18 -1.35 -1.15
CA ILE A 54 21.65 -1.28 -2.54
C ILE A 54 21.68 0.14 -3.11
N TRP A 55 20.92 1.07 -2.49
CA TRP A 55 20.88 2.49 -2.82
C TRP A 55 21.95 3.31 -2.07
N GLY A 56 22.80 2.65 -1.30
CA GLY A 56 23.85 3.31 -0.52
C GLY A 56 23.34 4.09 0.71
N ILE A 57 22.06 3.96 1.05
CA ILE A 57 21.46 4.55 2.24
C ILE A 57 21.89 3.73 3.46
N GLU A 58 22.35 4.41 4.53
CA GLU A 58 22.63 3.75 5.80
C GLU A 58 21.40 3.81 6.69
N TRP A 59 20.96 2.64 7.14
CA TRP A 59 19.78 2.45 7.96
C TRP A 59 20.15 2.04 9.36
N GLN A 60 19.46 2.57 10.34
CA GLN A 60 19.51 2.10 11.72
C GLN A 60 18.28 1.27 12.03
N ALA A 61 18.51 0.09 12.58
CA ALA A 61 17.42 -0.76 13.08
C ALA A 61 16.65 0.00 14.17
N SER A 62 15.33 -0.17 14.17
CA SER A 62 14.50 0.36 15.24
C SER A 62 14.65 -0.49 16.50
N ASP A 63 14.68 0.15 17.67
CA ASP A 63 14.72 -0.52 18.99
C ASP A 63 13.45 -1.34 19.27
N THR A 64 12.40 -1.06 18.52
CA THR A 64 11.15 -1.81 18.61
C THR A 64 10.95 -2.61 17.32
N ARG A 65 10.59 -3.90 17.45
CA ARG A 65 10.21 -4.74 16.30
C ARG A 65 8.97 -4.26 15.54
N LEU A 66 8.36 -3.17 16.02
CA LEU A 66 7.14 -2.54 15.54
C LEU A 66 7.39 -1.50 14.46
N MET A 67 8.61 -0.97 14.35
CA MET A 67 8.93 0.12 13.43
C MET A 67 9.93 -0.36 12.37
N LEU A 68 9.77 0.17 11.15
CA LEU A 68 10.77 -0.01 10.10
C LEU A 68 12.08 0.68 10.52
N PRO A 69 13.23 0.18 10.04
CA PRO A 69 14.50 0.90 10.14
C PRO A 69 14.36 2.30 9.55
N TYR A 70 15.07 3.27 10.11
CA TYR A 70 15.06 4.64 9.63
C TYR A 70 16.42 5.02 9.05
N PRO A 71 16.45 5.88 8.01
CA PRO A 71 17.71 6.28 7.39
C PRO A 71 18.48 7.25 8.30
N VAL A 72 19.79 6.99 8.48
CA VAL A 72 20.69 7.82 9.30
C VAL A 72 21.75 8.50 8.46
N LYS A 73 21.96 8.05 7.20
CA LYS A 73 22.85 8.69 6.26
C LYS A 73 22.28 8.64 4.85
N HIS A 74 22.25 9.81 4.25
CA HIS A 74 21.63 10.07 2.98
C HIS A 74 22.70 10.32 1.91
N PRO A 75 22.93 9.43 0.95
CA PRO A 75 24.02 9.58 -0.02
C PRO A 75 23.87 10.78 -0.96
N LEU A 76 22.66 11.29 -1.11
CA LEU A 76 22.32 12.46 -1.92
C LEU A 76 21.77 13.62 -1.06
N ALA A 77 22.23 13.74 0.20
CA ALA A 77 21.88 14.88 1.04
C ALA A 77 22.21 16.23 0.38
N ASP A 78 23.25 16.26 -0.45
CA ASP A 78 23.58 17.33 -1.38
C ASP A 78 23.36 16.81 -2.82
N LEU A 79 22.41 17.43 -3.55
CA LEU A 79 22.12 17.07 -4.93
C LEU A 79 23.28 17.32 -5.91
N SER A 80 24.33 18.06 -5.55
CA SER A 80 25.53 18.20 -6.37
C SER A 80 26.21 16.85 -6.65
N ALA A 81 26.05 15.87 -5.74
CA ALA A 81 26.56 14.51 -5.88
C ALA A 81 25.75 13.64 -6.89
N LEU A 82 24.64 14.14 -7.42
CA LEU A 82 23.73 13.35 -8.27
C LEU A 82 24.40 12.84 -9.55
N ASP A 83 25.29 13.63 -10.13
CA ASP A 83 25.93 13.32 -11.41
C ASP A 83 26.96 12.18 -11.29
N ASP A 84 27.60 12.06 -10.12
CA ASP A 84 28.62 11.03 -9.81
C ASP A 84 28.05 9.88 -8.97
N TYR A 85 26.74 9.90 -8.69
CA TYR A 85 26.12 8.89 -7.82
C TYR A 85 26.02 7.53 -8.54
N PHE A 86 26.46 6.49 -7.83
CA PHE A 86 26.37 5.11 -8.32
C PHE A 86 24.97 4.53 -8.09
N TRP A 87 24.21 4.43 -9.16
CA TRP A 87 22.86 3.87 -9.15
C TRP A 87 22.90 2.34 -9.09
N PRO A 88 21.97 1.70 -8.35
CA PRO A 88 21.84 0.25 -8.40
C PRO A 88 21.45 -0.18 -9.82
N ASP A 89 21.99 -1.33 -10.25
CA ASP A 89 21.65 -1.92 -11.54
C ASP A 89 20.29 -2.68 -11.43
N PRO A 90 19.23 -2.23 -12.11
CA PRO A 90 17.95 -2.93 -12.07
C PRO A 90 17.96 -4.29 -12.78
N ASP A 91 18.97 -4.56 -13.60
CA ASP A 91 19.13 -5.84 -14.32
C ASP A 91 19.96 -6.87 -13.54
N ASP A 92 20.44 -6.53 -12.34
CA ASP A 92 21.10 -7.50 -11.46
C ASP A 92 20.09 -8.59 -11.03
N GLN A 93 20.28 -9.79 -11.56
CA GLN A 93 19.39 -10.94 -11.31
C GLN A 93 19.28 -11.33 -9.84
N ARG A 94 20.26 -10.96 -9.01
CA ARG A 94 20.24 -11.19 -7.55
C ARG A 94 19.09 -10.45 -6.86
N LEU A 95 18.63 -9.33 -7.44
CA LEU A 95 17.49 -8.57 -6.90
C LEU A 95 16.20 -9.37 -6.92
N LEU A 96 16.05 -10.30 -7.86
CA LEU A 96 14.82 -11.07 -8.07
C LEU A 96 14.86 -12.48 -7.46
N GLU A 97 15.96 -12.92 -6.87
CA GLU A 97 16.07 -14.25 -6.29
C GLU A 97 15.03 -14.53 -5.16
N PRO A 98 14.77 -13.60 -4.23
CA PRO A 98 13.70 -13.80 -3.25
C PRO A 98 12.33 -13.92 -3.92
N VAL A 99 12.06 -13.11 -4.93
CA VAL A 99 10.79 -13.13 -5.68
C VAL A 99 10.56 -14.52 -6.28
N LYS A 100 11.52 -15.02 -7.05
CA LYS A 100 11.45 -16.34 -7.72
C LYS A 100 11.22 -17.48 -6.73
N ARG A 101 11.88 -17.41 -5.57
CA ARG A 101 11.78 -18.44 -4.53
C ARG A 101 10.43 -18.47 -3.82
N GLU A 102 9.79 -17.29 -3.68
CA GLU A 102 8.60 -17.12 -2.85
C GLU A 102 7.28 -17.11 -3.64
N MET A 103 7.33 -17.17 -4.97
CA MET A 103 6.14 -17.18 -5.82
C MET A 103 5.22 -18.36 -5.49
N ASP A 104 3.95 -18.05 -5.19
CA ASP A 104 2.89 -19.03 -4.95
C ASP A 104 1.69 -18.73 -5.88
N PRO A 105 1.54 -19.45 -7.00
CA PRO A 105 0.45 -19.24 -7.96
C PRO A 105 -0.97 -19.44 -7.40
N SER A 106 -1.11 -20.10 -6.24
CA SER A 106 -2.41 -20.24 -5.55
C SER A 106 -2.92 -18.92 -4.94
N ARG A 107 -2.08 -17.89 -4.92
CA ARG A 107 -2.36 -16.53 -4.44
C ARG A 107 -2.26 -15.53 -5.58
N LEU A 108 -2.87 -14.36 -5.41
CA LEU A 108 -2.62 -13.22 -6.30
C LEU A 108 -1.22 -12.68 -6.01
N MET A 109 -0.30 -12.86 -6.94
CA MET A 109 1.11 -12.50 -6.81
C MET A 109 1.34 -11.03 -7.17
N LEU A 110 1.78 -10.20 -6.21
CA LEU A 110 2.01 -8.78 -6.39
C LEU A 110 3.51 -8.45 -6.31
N GLY A 111 4.13 -8.13 -7.45
CA GLY A 111 5.48 -7.56 -7.49
C GLY A 111 5.53 -6.27 -6.67
N THR A 112 6.42 -6.19 -5.70
CA THR A 112 6.34 -5.12 -4.70
C THR A 112 7.39 -4.05 -4.89
N HIS A 113 6.94 -2.82 -5.17
CA HIS A 113 7.70 -1.59 -5.19
C HIS A 113 7.61 -0.92 -3.82
N GLY A 114 8.51 -1.28 -2.91
CA GLY A 114 8.64 -0.62 -1.62
C GLY A 114 9.46 0.66 -1.75
N LEU A 115 9.12 1.71 -1.01
CA LEU A 115 9.75 3.04 -1.11
C LEU A 115 9.82 3.48 -2.57
N THR A 116 8.67 3.71 -3.21
CA THR A 116 8.58 3.79 -4.67
C THR A 116 9.29 5.02 -5.26
N LEU A 117 8.78 6.22 -5.00
CA LEU A 117 9.36 7.49 -5.49
C LEU A 117 9.66 8.47 -4.37
N MET A 118 8.63 8.98 -3.67
CA MET A 118 8.79 9.98 -2.65
C MET A 118 9.56 9.44 -1.44
N GLU A 119 9.18 8.26 -0.97
CA GLU A 119 9.88 7.61 0.14
C GLU A 119 11.34 7.26 -0.23
N ARG A 120 11.61 6.84 -1.46
CA ARG A 120 12.98 6.62 -1.94
C ARG A 120 13.76 7.92 -2.04
N ALA A 121 13.16 8.97 -2.60
CA ALA A 121 13.80 10.27 -2.75
C ALA A 121 14.17 10.87 -1.38
N HIS A 122 13.24 10.86 -0.41
CA HIS A 122 13.56 11.37 0.92
C HIS A 122 14.56 10.48 1.68
N SER A 123 14.58 9.18 1.42
CA SER A 123 15.60 8.30 2.01
C SER A 123 16.99 8.54 1.43
N LEU A 124 17.09 8.94 0.16
CA LEU A 124 18.34 9.32 -0.50
C LEU A 124 18.84 10.70 -0.09
N MET A 125 17.94 11.67 0.12
CA MET A 125 18.27 13.07 0.36
C MET A 125 18.16 13.52 1.82
N GLY A 126 17.29 12.87 2.62
CA GLY A 126 16.71 13.44 3.83
C GLY A 126 15.41 14.18 3.52
N MET A 127 14.40 14.03 4.37
CA MET A 127 13.05 14.57 4.13
C MET A 127 13.06 16.10 4.03
N GLU A 128 13.76 16.80 4.94
CA GLU A 128 13.86 18.27 4.92
C GLU A 128 14.54 18.77 3.65
N ASN A 129 15.64 18.13 3.24
CA ASN A 129 16.37 18.50 2.02
C ASN A 129 15.50 18.29 0.76
N LEU A 130 14.72 17.18 0.69
CA LEU A 130 13.82 16.95 -0.42
C LEU A 130 12.75 18.05 -0.50
N PHE A 131 12.09 18.37 0.63
CA PHE A 131 11.02 19.37 0.64
C PHE A 131 11.55 20.78 0.30
N LEU A 132 12.73 21.12 0.78
CA LEU A 132 13.40 22.38 0.41
C LEU A 132 13.72 22.39 -1.10
N ALA A 133 14.32 21.33 -1.61
CA ALA A 133 14.73 21.23 -3.02
C ALA A 133 13.56 21.24 -4.00
N LEU A 134 12.39 20.68 -3.64
CA LEU A 134 11.17 20.80 -4.45
C LEU A 134 10.81 22.28 -4.75
N MET A 135 11.14 23.19 -3.84
CA MET A 135 10.87 24.63 -3.98
C MET A 135 12.03 25.41 -4.59
N THR A 136 13.28 25.01 -4.32
CA THR A 136 14.48 25.82 -4.64
C THR A 136 15.29 25.27 -5.81
N ASP A 137 15.22 23.94 -6.08
CA ASP A 137 15.97 23.27 -7.15
C ASP A 137 15.16 22.15 -7.82
N SER A 138 13.97 22.53 -8.30
CA SER A 138 13.01 21.61 -8.90
C SER A 138 13.57 20.79 -10.07
N ASN A 139 14.51 21.35 -10.84
CA ASN A 139 15.11 20.64 -11.98
C ASN A 139 15.97 19.47 -11.52
N ARG A 140 16.80 19.66 -10.48
CA ARG A 140 17.63 18.58 -9.93
C ARG A 140 16.76 17.49 -9.28
N VAL A 141 15.69 17.89 -8.58
CA VAL A 141 14.72 16.93 -8.03
C VAL A 141 14.05 16.13 -9.14
N LYS A 142 13.64 16.76 -10.25
CA LYS A 142 13.06 16.04 -11.40
C LYS A 142 14.05 15.03 -12.00
N LEU A 143 15.34 15.36 -12.06
CA LEU A 143 16.37 14.42 -12.50
C LEU A 143 16.51 13.23 -11.53
N LEU A 144 16.56 13.50 -10.22
CA LEU A 144 16.59 12.45 -9.20
C LEU A 144 15.38 11.51 -9.33
N LEU A 145 14.18 12.07 -9.36
CA LEU A 145 12.94 11.30 -9.46
C LEU A 145 12.87 10.49 -10.75
N ARG A 146 13.36 11.05 -11.88
CA ARG A 146 13.45 10.33 -13.16
C ARG A 146 14.35 9.10 -13.04
N LYS A 147 15.52 9.23 -12.42
CA LYS A 147 16.45 8.11 -12.19
C LYS A 147 15.85 7.02 -11.32
N ILE A 148 15.13 7.39 -10.26
CA ILE A 148 14.42 6.42 -9.43
C ILE A 148 13.32 5.73 -10.25
N ALA A 149 12.53 6.50 -11.02
CA ALA A 149 11.45 5.96 -11.83
C ALA A 149 11.96 5.02 -12.93
N ASP A 150 13.10 5.31 -13.59
CA ASP A 150 13.72 4.45 -14.59
C ASP A 150 14.06 3.08 -13.98
N PHE A 151 14.63 3.06 -12.78
CA PHE A 151 14.87 1.82 -12.03
C PHE A 151 13.57 1.07 -11.76
N GLN A 152 12.53 1.75 -11.27
CA GLN A 152 11.24 1.14 -10.95
C GLN A 152 10.51 0.61 -12.20
N ILE A 153 10.59 1.32 -13.33
CA ILE A 153 10.06 0.86 -14.62
C ILE A 153 10.74 -0.45 -15.03
N ARG A 154 12.06 -0.51 -14.92
CA ARG A 154 12.79 -1.72 -15.26
C ARG A 154 12.44 -2.90 -14.34
N MET A 155 12.29 -2.64 -13.04
CA MET A 155 11.79 -3.64 -12.09
C MET A 155 10.38 -4.12 -12.44
N ALA A 156 9.48 -3.21 -12.82
CA ALA A 156 8.14 -3.56 -13.28
C ALA A 156 8.16 -4.49 -14.50
N GLU A 157 9.02 -4.22 -15.48
CA GLU A 157 9.20 -5.10 -16.63
C GLU A 157 9.72 -6.49 -16.22
N HIS A 158 10.60 -6.57 -15.24
CA HIS A 158 11.06 -7.86 -14.71
C HIS A 158 9.93 -8.63 -14.03
N PHE A 159 9.12 -7.97 -13.19
CA PHE A 159 7.96 -8.58 -12.55
C PHE A 159 6.94 -9.12 -13.56
N VAL A 160 6.62 -8.33 -14.59
CA VAL A 160 5.73 -8.77 -15.69
C VAL A 160 6.30 -10.02 -16.39
N ARG A 161 7.60 -10.04 -16.69
CA ARG A 161 8.27 -11.23 -17.29
C ARG A 161 8.28 -12.45 -16.38
N LEU A 162 8.30 -12.26 -15.04
CA LEU A 162 8.21 -13.37 -14.08
C LEU A 162 6.78 -13.93 -13.96
N GLY A 163 5.76 -13.26 -14.51
CA GLY A 163 4.39 -13.74 -14.49
C GLY A 163 3.66 -13.45 -13.18
N VAL A 164 3.92 -12.30 -12.54
CA VAL A 164 3.09 -11.83 -11.42
C VAL A 164 1.69 -11.47 -11.91
N ASP A 165 0.72 -11.44 -11.01
CA ASP A 165 -0.67 -11.07 -11.32
C ASP A 165 -0.91 -9.55 -11.19
N GLY A 166 0.01 -8.84 -10.56
CA GLY A 166 -0.11 -7.39 -10.33
C GLY A 166 1.09 -6.78 -9.64
N ALA A 167 0.88 -5.56 -9.16
CA ALA A 167 1.87 -4.79 -8.42
C ALA A 167 1.33 -4.28 -7.08
N TRP A 168 2.22 -4.14 -6.11
CA TRP A 168 2.01 -3.41 -4.87
C TRP A 168 2.98 -2.23 -4.82
N PHE A 169 2.46 -1.01 -4.86
CA PHE A 169 3.23 0.21 -4.68
C PHE A 169 3.14 0.68 -3.23
N SER A 170 4.27 1.04 -2.62
CA SER A 170 4.34 1.64 -1.28
C SER A 170 5.01 3.00 -1.40
N ASP A 171 4.24 4.07 -1.15
CA ASP A 171 4.77 5.43 -1.26
C ASP A 171 3.89 6.40 -0.47
N ASP A 172 4.32 6.82 0.71
CA ASP A 172 3.51 7.57 1.66
C ASP A 172 3.49 9.08 1.34
N TYR A 173 2.32 9.61 0.99
CA TYR A 173 2.08 11.02 0.67
C TYR A 173 1.33 11.78 1.76
N GLY A 174 0.81 11.10 2.79
CA GLY A 174 -0.01 11.69 3.84
C GLY A 174 0.60 11.64 5.23
N SER A 175 0.24 12.63 6.06
CA SER A 175 0.34 12.61 7.51
C SER A 175 -1.03 12.32 8.13
N GLN A 176 -1.15 12.39 9.46
CA GLN A 176 -2.45 12.13 10.11
C GLN A 176 -3.52 13.19 9.78
N SER A 177 -3.14 14.41 9.43
CA SER A 177 -4.07 15.53 9.25
C SER A 177 -3.99 16.22 7.89
N SER A 178 -2.97 15.93 7.11
CA SER A 178 -2.74 16.60 5.82
C SER A 178 -1.84 15.76 4.93
N MET A 179 -1.77 16.10 3.67
CA MET A 179 -0.69 15.61 2.80
C MET A 179 0.66 16.17 3.26
N LEU A 180 1.74 15.42 3.02
CA LEU A 180 3.13 15.84 3.27
C LEU A 180 3.60 16.90 2.27
N ILE A 181 3.05 16.87 1.07
CA ILE A 181 3.26 17.85 -0.01
C ILE A 181 1.90 18.31 -0.54
N SER A 182 1.84 19.44 -1.21
CA SER A 182 0.58 19.89 -1.81
C SER A 182 0.12 18.96 -2.94
N PRO A 183 -1.21 18.85 -3.21
CA PRO A 183 -1.71 18.11 -4.38
C PRO A 183 -1.11 18.61 -5.71
N ALA A 184 -0.79 19.92 -5.79
CA ALA A 184 -0.14 20.49 -6.97
C ALA A 184 1.29 19.94 -7.14
N ALA A 185 2.07 19.88 -6.07
CA ALA A 185 3.41 19.29 -6.09
C ALA A 185 3.35 17.77 -6.42
N PHE A 186 2.37 17.04 -5.88
CA PHE A 186 2.16 15.64 -6.25
C PHE A 186 1.95 15.49 -7.77
N ARG A 187 1.06 16.31 -8.35
CA ARG A 187 0.74 16.28 -9.79
C ARG A 187 1.91 16.72 -10.67
N GLU A 188 2.75 17.63 -10.19
CA GLU A 188 3.91 18.11 -10.95
C GLU A 188 5.08 17.11 -10.92
N PHE A 189 5.42 16.57 -9.75
CA PHE A 189 6.67 15.83 -9.56
C PHE A 189 6.51 14.31 -9.57
N PHE A 190 5.40 13.78 -9.01
CA PHE A 190 5.27 12.35 -8.73
C PHE A 190 4.28 11.65 -9.64
N LYS A 191 3.07 12.20 -9.82
CA LYS A 191 2.00 11.60 -10.61
C LYS A 191 2.43 11.15 -12.01
N PRO A 192 3.15 11.96 -12.83
CA PRO A 192 3.55 11.53 -14.17
C PRO A 192 4.46 10.30 -14.16
N LEU A 193 5.41 10.25 -13.22
CA LEU A 193 6.36 9.14 -13.09
C LEU A 193 5.69 7.88 -12.54
N LEU A 194 4.79 8.02 -11.56
CA LEU A 194 3.97 6.90 -11.09
C LEU A 194 3.12 6.33 -12.21
N ALA A 195 2.51 7.19 -13.04
CA ALA A 195 1.74 6.76 -14.21
C ALA A 195 2.60 5.92 -15.17
N GLU A 196 3.83 6.33 -15.46
CA GLU A 196 4.73 5.57 -16.34
C GLU A 196 5.03 4.17 -15.78
N ILE A 197 5.33 4.07 -14.47
CA ILE A 197 5.63 2.78 -13.82
C ILE A 197 4.38 1.89 -13.81
N ILE A 198 3.23 2.42 -13.43
CA ILE A 198 1.96 1.71 -13.36
C ILE A 198 1.52 1.22 -14.74
N GLN A 199 1.74 2.01 -15.79
CA GLN A 199 1.37 1.64 -17.15
C GLN A 199 2.11 0.40 -17.68
N VAL A 200 3.27 0.03 -17.12
CA VAL A 200 3.92 -1.25 -17.44
C VAL A 200 3.00 -2.42 -17.09
N TYR A 201 2.38 -2.39 -15.92
CA TYR A 201 1.44 -3.42 -15.46
C TYR A 201 0.09 -3.34 -16.20
N LYS A 202 -0.45 -2.13 -16.35
CA LYS A 202 -1.76 -1.95 -17.01
C LYS A 202 -1.74 -2.39 -18.47
N ARG A 203 -0.66 -2.16 -19.22
CA ARG A 203 -0.48 -2.68 -20.59
C ARG A 203 -0.43 -4.21 -20.66
N ALA A 204 0.01 -4.87 -19.58
CA ALA A 204 0.00 -6.31 -19.45
C ALA A 204 -1.34 -6.87 -18.92
N GLY A 205 -2.34 -6.02 -18.66
CA GLY A 205 -3.65 -6.41 -18.10
C GLY A 205 -3.60 -6.80 -16.62
N LEU A 206 -2.59 -6.35 -15.87
CA LEU A 206 -2.35 -6.72 -14.49
C LEU A 206 -2.93 -5.72 -13.49
N PHE A 207 -3.15 -6.16 -12.25
CA PHE A 207 -3.74 -5.36 -11.17
C PHE A 207 -2.71 -4.47 -10.48
N VAL A 208 -3.17 -3.32 -9.98
CA VAL A 208 -2.33 -2.35 -9.25
C VAL A 208 -2.92 -2.02 -7.90
N PHE A 209 -2.19 -2.35 -6.84
CA PHE A 209 -2.46 -1.96 -5.47
C PHE A 209 -1.57 -0.77 -5.12
N PHE A 210 -2.17 0.33 -4.71
CA PHE A 210 -1.47 1.53 -4.31
C PHE A 210 -1.59 1.75 -2.80
N HIS A 211 -0.46 1.71 -2.09
CA HIS A 211 -0.39 1.99 -0.67
C HIS A 211 0.16 3.39 -0.43
N SER A 212 -0.59 4.17 0.34
CA SER A 212 -0.13 5.44 0.89
C SER A 212 -0.80 5.70 2.22
N CYS A 213 -0.01 5.77 3.29
CA CYS A 213 -0.49 6.13 4.62
C CYS A 213 -0.94 7.59 4.71
N GLY A 214 -1.73 7.88 5.75
CA GLY A 214 -2.15 9.23 6.11
C GLY A 214 -3.32 9.78 5.31
N HIS A 215 -3.45 11.10 5.35
CA HIS A 215 -4.51 11.83 4.66
C HIS A 215 -4.16 11.99 3.18
N VAL A 216 -4.83 11.23 2.32
CA VAL A 216 -4.59 11.20 0.86
C VAL A 216 -5.83 11.53 0.03
N GLU A 217 -6.95 11.89 0.67
CA GLU A 217 -8.21 12.21 -0.02
C GLU A 217 -8.04 13.18 -1.20
N PRO A 218 -7.21 14.25 -1.12
CA PRO A 218 -7.07 15.22 -2.23
C PRO A 218 -6.47 14.64 -3.50
N ILE A 219 -5.80 13.47 -3.44
CA ILE A 219 -5.15 12.82 -4.58
C ILE A 219 -5.79 11.47 -4.97
N VAL A 220 -6.89 11.06 -4.32
CA VAL A 220 -7.61 9.83 -4.71
C VAL A 220 -8.02 9.85 -6.19
N PRO A 221 -8.57 10.94 -6.75
CA PRO A 221 -8.86 11.00 -8.18
C PRO A 221 -7.60 10.82 -9.06
N ASP A 222 -6.46 11.36 -8.63
CA ASP A 222 -5.19 11.22 -9.34
C ASP A 222 -4.70 9.75 -9.30
N ILE A 223 -4.85 9.07 -8.15
CA ILE A 223 -4.48 7.66 -7.96
C ILE A 223 -5.34 6.76 -8.88
N ILE A 224 -6.63 7.05 -9.00
CA ILE A 224 -7.54 6.35 -9.94
C ILE A 224 -7.10 6.61 -11.39
N GLU A 225 -6.85 7.86 -11.76
CA GLU A 225 -6.47 8.26 -13.12
C GLU A 225 -5.19 7.58 -13.61
N ILE A 226 -4.19 7.40 -12.73
CA ILE A 226 -2.94 6.70 -13.09
C ILE A 226 -3.10 5.18 -13.22
N GLY A 227 -4.24 4.61 -12.82
CA GLY A 227 -4.61 3.22 -13.05
C GLY A 227 -4.51 2.29 -11.85
N ALA A 228 -4.55 2.81 -10.63
CA ALA A 228 -4.67 1.97 -9.44
C ALA A 228 -6.06 1.30 -9.38
N ASP A 229 -6.08 0.00 -9.10
CA ASP A 229 -7.30 -0.78 -8.92
C ASP A 229 -7.71 -0.89 -7.45
N VAL A 230 -6.72 -0.81 -6.54
CA VAL A 230 -6.92 -0.92 -5.09
C VAL A 230 -6.14 0.17 -4.36
N LEU A 231 -6.79 0.90 -3.46
CA LEU A 231 -6.17 1.87 -2.56
C LEU A 231 -6.10 1.31 -1.14
N HIS A 232 -4.92 1.32 -0.55
CA HIS A 232 -4.61 0.90 0.82
C HIS A 232 -3.82 2.01 1.54
N PRO A 233 -3.96 2.24 2.85
CA PRO A 233 -4.87 1.57 3.79
C PRO A 233 -6.19 2.31 4.03
N VAL A 234 -6.46 3.45 3.45
CA VAL A 234 -7.63 4.31 3.72
C VAL A 234 -7.84 4.52 5.22
N GLN A 235 -6.83 5.10 5.89
CA GLN A 235 -6.79 5.22 7.36
C GLN A 235 -8.00 5.99 7.90
N LYS A 236 -8.76 5.34 8.80
CA LYS A 236 -10.01 5.84 9.38
C LYS A 236 -9.86 7.20 10.08
N ARG A 237 -8.72 7.43 10.75
CA ARG A 237 -8.47 8.67 11.49
C ARG A 237 -7.95 9.81 10.61
N ALA A 238 -7.51 9.50 9.39
CA ALA A 238 -6.92 10.46 8.47
C ALA A 238 -7.84 10.79 7.29
N ASN A 239 -8.81 9.91 6.97
CA ASN A 239 -9.68 10.04 5.80
C ASN A 239 -11.15 9.76 6.17
N ASP A 240 -12.08 10.41 5.48
CA ASP A 240 -13.51 10.08 5.56
C ASP A 240 -13.81 8.88 4.65
N GLN A 241 -13.68 7.68 5.21
CA GLN A 241 -13.88 6.41 4.48
C GLN A 241 -15.27 6.31 3.84
N VAL A 242 -16.32 6.79 4.52
CA VAL A 242 -17.71 6.72 4.01
C VAL A 242 -17.87 7.63 2.81
N ARG A 243 -17.33 8.85 2.88
CA ARG A 243 -17.34 9.77 1.74
C ARG A 243 -16.55 9.19 0.57
N LEU A 244 -15.34 8.68 0.80
CA LEU A 244 -14.52 8.06 -0.26
C LEU A 244 -15.24 6.88 -0.91
N LYS A 245 -15.87 6.01 -0.10
CA LYS A 245 -16.65 4.89 -0.65
C LYS A 245 -17.82 5.35 -1.50
N ARG A 246 -18.54 6.38 -1.07
CA ARG A 246 -19.65 6.94 -1.85
C ARG A 246 -19.19 7.58 -3.16
N GLU A 247 -18.07 8.31 -3.13
CA GLU A 247 -17.59 9.09 -4.30
C GLU A 247 -16.81 8.24 -5.31
N TYR A 248 -16.07 7.22 -4.85
CA TYR A 248 -15.14 6.46 -5.69
C TYR A 248 -15.27 4.94 -5.59
N GLY A 249 -16.20 4.43 -4.79
CA GLY A 249 -16.31 2.99 -4.50
C GLY A 249 -16.78 2.11 -5.65
N ASP A 250 -17.14 2.68 -6.80
CA ASP A 250 -17.41 2.03 -8.07
C ASP A 250 -16.22 2.09 -9.06
N GLN A 251 -15.16 2.85 -8.72
CA GLN A 251 -13.99 3.08 -9.56
C GLN A 251 -12.72 2.45 -8.98
N ILE A 252 -12.62 2.35 -7.65
CA ILE A 252 -11.47 1.79 -6.96
C ILE A 252 -11.90 0.94 -5.76
N VAL A 253 -11.18 -0.13 -5.51
CA VAL A 253 -11.38 -0.98 -4.33
C VAL A 253 -10.63 -0.37 -3.15
N PHE A 254 -11.28 -0.32 -1.99
CA PHE A 254 -10.65 0.09 -0.75
C PHE A 254 -10.16 -1.14 0.02
N ALA A 255 -8.90 -1.09 0.49
CA ALA A 255 -8.31 -2.14 1.30
C ALA A 255 -7.83 -1.59 2.65
N GLY A 256 -7.91 -2.36 3.71
CA GLY A 256 -7.50 -1.95 5.05
C GLY A 256 -8.62 -1.31 5.86
N GLY A 257 -8.31 -0.21 6.55
CA GLY A 257 -9.28 0.61 7.29
C GLY A 257 -9.47 0.27 8.76
N MET A 258 -9.02 -0.90 9.24
CA MET A 258 -9.05 -1.24 10.68
C MET A 258 -7.97 -0.48 11.45
N ASP A 259 -8.40 0.23 12.50
CA ASP A 259 -7.50 1.05 13.34
C ASP A 259 -6.41 0.20 14.00
N THR A 260 -5.16 0.49 13.66
CA THR A 260 -3.97 -0.13 14.25
C THR A 260 -3.31 0.72 15.32
N GLN A 261 -3.76 1.97 15.53
CA GLN A 261 -3.24 2.82 16.60
C GLN A 261 -3.80 2.41 17.97
N TYR A 262 -5.03 1.90 17.99
CA TYR A 262 -5.67 1.44 19.22
C TYR A 262 -6.39 0.10 19.04
N THR A 263 -7.40 -0.01 18.18
CA THR A 263 -8.36 -1.13 18.20
C THR A 263 -7.69 -2.49 18.02
N LEU A 264 -6.96 -2.70 16.95
CA LEU A 264 -6.31 -4.00 16.70
C LEU A 264 -5.16 -4.29 17.65
N THR A 265 -4.45 -3.25 18.13
CA THR A 265 -3.24 -3.41 18.95
C THR A 265 -3.51 -3.45 20.45
N ARG A 266 -4.49 -2.71 20.93
CA ARG A 266 -4.75 -2.44 22.37
C ARG A 266 -6.20 -2.59 22.77
N GLY A 267 -7.14 -2.63 21.83
CA GLY A 267 -8.55 -2.82 22.10
C GLY A 267 -8.88 -4.23 22.58
N THR A 268 -10.11 -4.40 23.07
CA THR A 268 -10.65 -5.71 23.42
C THR A 268 -11.14 -6.45 22.16
N PRO A 269 -11.29 -7.79 22.20
CA PRO A 269 -11.89 -8.54 21.09
C PRO A 269 -13.29 -8.05 20.69
N GLU A 270 -14.06 -7.53 21.65
CA GLU A 270 -15.39 -6.96 21.42
C GLU A 270 -15.30 -5.65 20.61
N GLU A 271 -14.35 -4.78 20.95
CA GLU A 271 -14.10 -3.53 20.20
C GLU A 271 -13.60 -3.86 18.77
N VAL A 272 -12.72 -4.83 18.61
CA VAL A 272 -12.26 -5.30 17.29
C VAL A 272 -13.44 -5.83 16.46
N ARG A 273 -14.32 -6.64 17.07
CA ARG A 273 -15.52 -7.15 16.40
C ARG A 273 -16.44 -6.02 15.98
N ALA A 274 -16.69 -5.06 16.86
CA ALA A 274 -17.55 -3.91 16.58
C ALA A 274 -17.02 -3.10 15.40
N GLU A 275 -15.73 -2.78 15.40
CA GLU A 275 -15.11 -2.02 14.30
C GLU A 275 -15.09 -2.80 13.01
N ALA A 276 -14.79 -4.11 13.02
CA ALA A 276 -14.84 -4.95 11.82
C ALA A 276 -16.25 -4.97 11.20
N LEU A 277 -17.31 -5.05 12.00
CA LEU A 277 -18.69 -4.94 11.54
C LEU A 277 -19.00 -3.58 10.92
N GLU A 278 -18.50 -2.49 11.52
CA GLU A 278 -18.62 -1.13 10.98
C GLU A 278 -17.95 -1.03 9.61
N GLN A 279 -16.69 -1.49 9.50
CA GLN A 279 -15.95 -1.45 8.25
C GLN A 279 -16.64 -2.25 7.13
N ILE A 280 -17.15 -3.47 7.45
CA ILE A 280 -17.92 -4.25 6.48
C ILE A 280 -19.19 -3.53 6.08
N ALA A 281 -19.89 -2.89 7.03
CA ALA A 281 -21.11 -2.14 6.75
C ALA A 281 -20.86 -0.90 5.88
N GLU A 282 -19.81 -0.14 6.17
CA GLU A 282 -19.50 1.13 5.51
C GLU A 282 -18.80 0.90 4.14
N LEU A 283 -17.79 0.04 4.08
CA LEU A 283 -16.96 -0.15 2.87
C LEU A 283 -17.37 -1.35 2.02
N GLY A 284 -18.00 -2.36 2.62
CA GLY A 284 -18.38 -3.60 1.94
C GLY A 284 -19.64 -3.51 1.07
N GLN A 285 -20.47 -2.44 1.21
CA GLN A 285 -21.69 -2.30 0.41
C GLN A 285 -21.39 -2.28 -1.08
N GLY A 286 -22.10 -3.12 -1.85
CA GLY A 286 -21.91 -3.21 -3.30
C GLY A 286 -20.60 -3.88 -3.75
N GLY A 287 -19.79 -4.41 -2.84
CA GLY A 287 -18.47 -4.96 -3.16
C GLY A 287 -17.35 -3.91 -3.08
N GLY A 288 -16.19 -4.22 -3.65
CA GLY A 288 -15.04 -3.28 -3.72
C GLY A 288 -14.42 -2.95 -2.36
N TYR A 289 -14.35 -3.94 -1.46
CA TYR A 289 -13.67 -3.81 -0.16
C TYR A 289 -12.87 -5.07 0.18
N ILE A 290 -11.66 -4.87 0.69
CA ILE A 290 -10.77 -5.89 1.24
C ILE A 290 -10.48 -5.51 2.70
N ALA A 291 -11.00 -6.28 3.66
CA ALA A 291 -10.84 -5.98 5.06
C ALA A 291 -9.41 -6.22 5.54
N GLY A 292 -8.86 -5.29 6.29
CA GLY A 292 -7.49 -5.43 6.81
C GLY A 292 -7.06 -4.29 7.72
N PRO A 293 -5.84 -4.39 8.28
CA PRO A 293 -5.27 -3.35 9.11
C PRO A 293 -4.76 -2.17 8.27
N GLU A 294 -4.62 -1.02 8.91
CA GLU A 294 -3.97 0.16 8.33
C GLU A 294 -2.46 0.00 8.22
N ASN A 295 -1.86 -0.77 9.12
CA ASN A 295 -0.43 -1.07 9.20
C ASN A 295 -0.22 -2.44 9.86
N TRP A 296 1.02 -2.93 9.94
CA TRP A 296 1.35 -4.30 10.37
C TRP A 296 2.15 -4.40 11.68
N PRO A 297 1.76 -3.74 12.79
CA PRO A 297 2.32 -4.06 14.09
C PRO A 297 1.90 -5.48 14.50
N PRO A 298 2.60 -6.14 15.41
CA PRO A 298 2.12 -7.39 15.99
C PRO A 298 0.77 -7.14 16.69
N PHE A 299 -0.22 -7.94 16.36
CA PHE A 299 -1.52 -7.91 17.00
C PHE A 299 -1.63 -9.00 18.06
N PRO A 300 -2.33 -8.76 19.20
CA PRO A 300 -2.70 -9.82 20.10
C PRO A 300 -3.49 -10.91 19.38
N SER A 301 -3.16 -12.19 19.60
CA SER A 301 -3.81 -13.32 18.90
C SER A 301 -5.34 -13.29 19.04
N GLN A 302 -5.85 -12.92 20.23
CA GLN A 302 -7.29 -12.79 20.46
C GLN A 302 -7.94 -11.71 19.59
N ASN A 303 -7.24 -10.61 19.29
CA ASN A 303 -7.74 -9.54 18.42
C ASN A 303 -7.67 -9.97 16.94
N ALA A 304 -6.59 -10.63 16.54
CA ALA A 304 -6.46 -11.23 15.21
C ALA A 304 -7.57 -12.25 14.93
N GLU A 305 -7.86 -13.13 15.91
CA GLU A 305 -8.94 -14.11 15.81
C GLU A 305 -10.32 -13.45 15.77
N ALA A 306 -10.57 -12.44 16.62
CA ALA A 306 -11.82 -11.69 16.63
C ALA A 306 -12.09 -11.02 15.29
N PHE A 307 -11.07 -10.38 14.69
CA PHE A 307 -11.16 -9.77 13.37
C PHE A 307 -11.48 -10.81 12.29
N ALA A 308 -10.61 -11.84 12.13
CA ALA A 308 -10.76 -12.84 11.07
C ALA A 308 -12.11 -13.60 11.16
N THR A 309 -12.52 -13.96 12.39
CA THR A 309 -13.79 -14.65 12.61
C THR A 309 -14.98 -13.75 12.25
N THR A 310 -14.92 -12.46 12.60
CA THR A 310 -15.99 -11.50 12.27
C THR A 310 -16.12 -11.33 10.76
N VAL A 311 -15.03 -11.10 10.04
CA VAL A 311 -15.07 -10.94 8.58
C VAL A 311 -15.59 -12.21 7.91
N ARG A 312 -15.10 -13.39 8.32
CA ARG A 312 -15.57 -14.70 7.80
C ARG A 312 -17.06 -14.92 8.01
N GLN A 313 -17.60 -14.50 9.16
CA GLN A 313 -18.98 -14.72 9.52
C GLN A 313 -19.95 -13.71 8.87
N TYR A 314 -19.55 -12.46 8.75
CA TYR A 314 -20.42 -11.35 8.35
C TYR A 314 -20.11 -10.78 6.97
N GLY A 315 -18.96 -11.05 6.39
CA GLY A 315 -18.54 -10.53 5.09
C GLY A 315 -19.14 -11.23 3.88
N LYS A 316 -20.02 -12.24 4.05
CA LYS A 316 -20.64 -12.96 2.91
C LYS A 316 -21.62 -12.08 2.16
N TYR A 317 -21.56 -12.11 0.82
CA TYR A 317 -22.52 -11.42 -0.04
C TYR A 317 -23.74 -12.29 -0.38
N PRO A 318 -24.93 -11.68 -0.52
CA PRO A 318 -25.24 -10.28 -0.21
C PRO A 318 -25.12 -10.01 1.30
N LEU A 319 -24.59 -8.85 1.66
CA LEU A 319 -24.44 -8.49 3.08
C LEU A 319 -25.78 -8.56 3.81
N ARG A 320 -25.76 -9.02 5.06
CA ARG A 320 -26.95 -9.14 5.90
C ARG A 320 -27.66 -7.80 6.08
N ARG A 321 -28.98 -7.86 6.23
CA ARG A 321 -29.81 -6.65 6.40
C ARG A 321 -29.33 -5.76 7.57
N GLU A 322 -28.95 -6.38 8.68
CA GLU A 322 -28.44 -5.68 9.87
C GLU A 322 -27.24 -4.76 9.56
N LEU A 323 -26.31 -5.21 8.71
CA LEU A 323 -25.15 -4.41 8.27
C LEU A 323 -25.57 -3.27 7.34
N ARG A 324 -26.54 -3.51 6.47
CA ARG A 324 -27.09 -2.47 5.59
C ARG A 324 -27.79 -1.38 6.39
N ASP A 325 -28.58 -1.78 7.41
CA ASP A 325 -29.28 -0.85 8.31
C ASP A 325 -28.28 -0.07 9.19
N LEU A 326 -27.13 -0.68 9.58
CA LEU A 326 -26.05 -0.01 10.31
C LEU A 326 -25.39 1.09 9.45
N ALA A 327 -25.09 0.83 8.20
CA ALA A 327 -24.54 1.82 7.27
C ALA A 327 -25.47 3.03 7.11
N GLN A 328 -26.77 2.79 6.86
CA GLN A 328 -27.78 3.87 6.70
C GLN A 328 -27.93 4.76 7.94
N LYS A 329 -27.90 4.19 9.14
CA LYS A 329 -27.98 4.97 10.38
C LYS A 329 -26.80 5.91 10.56
N ARG A 330 -25.60 5.52 10.10
CA ARG A 330 -24.39 6.33 10.22
C ARG A 330 -24.31 7.42 9.17
N GLU A 331 -24.78 7.18 7.96
CA GLU A 331 -24.94 8.23 6.95
C GLU A 331 -25.88 9.36 7.40
N GLY A 332 -26.93 9.03 8.14
CA GLY A 332 -27.91 10.01 8.67
C GLY A 332 -27.43 10.79 9.90
N THR A 333 -26.31 10.40 10.52
CA THR A 333 -25.78 11.05 11.75
C THR A 333 -24.55 11.92 11.50
N ARG A 334 -24.03 11.97 10.27
CA ARG A 334 -22.92 12.83 9.79
C ARG A 334 -23.47 13.93 8.90
#